data_d4be9664ff39883c379e97b4c41e200e
#
_entry.id   d4be9664ff39883c379e97b4c41e200e
#
_cell.length_a   1.000
_cell.length_b   1.000
_cell.length_c   1.000
_cell.angle_alpha   90.00
_cell.angle_beta   90.00
_cell.angle_gamma   90.00
#
_symmetry.space_group_name_H-M   'P 1'
#
loop_
_entity.id
_entity.type
_entity.pdbx_description
1 polymer ?
#
loop_
_entity_poly.entity_id
_entity_poly.type
_entity_poly.pdbx_seq_one_letter_code
_entity_poly.pdbx_strand_id
1 'polypeptide(L)'
;MKLAICGKMCSGKSTLAKMICEIDSRYKIYSFGKKVKHVASDLFDMDPLHKDRTLLTSIGTKMRDIDPDVWVNYVIKETQDQTHCIIDDLRYQNEYDALITNGWSVIQLLIRPEVQEYRLRLFYPDTFEDHLRNRDHESEKSKFNWQTNHFPRLVFHDSNSIDYVNDVLRSYIQKNDPSFVKKQVTTDES
;
A
#
# COMPACT_ATOMS: atom_id res chain seq x y z
N MET A 1 3.84 -14.23 5.88
CA MET A 1 2.44 -13.71 5.77
C MET A 1 2.35 -12.65 4.69
N LYS A 2 1.14 -12.33 4.18
CA LYS A 2 0.91 -11.32 3.13
C LYS A 2 0.15 -10.14 3.72
N LEU A 3 0.61 -8.91 3.45
CA LEU A 3 0.08 -7.67 4.02
C LEU A 3 -0.33 -6.68 2.93
N ALA A 4 -1.49 -6.06 3.07
CA ALA A 4 -1.92 -4.97 2.20
C ALA A 4 -2.16 -3.70 3.01
N ILE A 5 -1.73 -2.56 2.49
CA ILE A 5 -1.83 -1.28 3.16
C ILE A 5 -2.77 -0.37 2.37
N CYS A 6 -3.81 0.11 3.03
CA CYS A 6 -4.73 1.10 2.48
C CYS A 6 -4.68 2.41 3.27
N GLY A 7 -5.14 3.47 2.65
CA GLY A 7 -5.18 4.81 3.22
C GLY A 7 -5.10 5.88 2.14
N LYS A 8 -5.49 7.09 2.49
CA LYS A 8 -5.46 8.24 1.59
C LYS A 8 -4.04 8.59 1.14
N MET A 9 -3.92 9.42 0.11
CA MET A 9 -2.63 9.99 -0.29
C MET A 9 -1.96 10.69 0.91
N CYS A 10 -0.63 10.61 0.99
CA CYS A 10 0.18 11.14 2.08
C CYS A 10 -0.09 10.57 3.48
N SER A 11 -0.85 9.46 3.61
CA SER A 11 -1.06 8.81 4.91
C SER A 11 0.17 8.05 5.45
N GLY A 12 1.21 7.83 4.62
CA GLY A 12 2.43 7.14 5.02
C GLY A 12 2.51 5.66 4.59
N LYS A 13 1.67 5.21 3.64
CA LYS A 13 1.65 3.81 3.17
C LYS A 13 3.02 3.27 2.77
N SER A 14 3.73 3.98 1.91
CA SER A 14 5.05 3.54 1.44
C SER A 14 6.12 3.60 2.53
N THR A 15 5.99 4.51 3.50
CA THR A 15 6.85 4.54 4.70
C THR A 15 6.61 3.29 5.55
N LEU A 16 5.34 2.96 5.80
CA LEU A 16 4.97 1.77 6.55
C LEU A 16 5.46 0.49 5.87
N ALA A 17 5.32 0.40 4.54
CA ALA A 17 5.83 -0.74 3.77
C ALA A 17 7.35 -0.92 3.92
N LYS A 18 8.12 0.17 3.89
CA LYS A 18 9.57 0.15 4.14
C LYS A 18 9.90 -0.29 5.56
N MET A 19 9.19 0.23 6.57
CA MET A 19 9.37 -0.19 7.97
C MET A 19 9.14 -1.71 8.13
N ILE A 20 8.14 -2.28 7.49
CA ILE A 20 7.90 -3.73 7.52
C ILE A 20 9.08 -4.49 6.89
N CYS A 21 9.63 -4.01 5.77
CA CYS A 21 10.82 -4.61 5.16
C CYS A 21 12.07 -4.49 6.04
N GLU A 22 12.18 -3.44 6.85
CA GLU A 22 13.26 -3.26 7.83
C GLU A 22 13.11 -4.19 9.04
N ILE A 23 11.87 -4.43 9.47
CA ILE A 23 11.55 -5.41 10.52
C ILE A 23 11.90 -6.82 10.06
N ASP A 24 11.56 -7.16 8.81
CA ASP A 24 11.79 -8.48 8.24
C ASP A 24 12.11 -8.37 6.75
N SER A 25 13.38 -8.56 6.41
CA SER A 25 13.91 -8.42 5.04
C SER A 25 13.39 -9.45 4.03
N ARG A 26 12.60 -10.44 4.47
CA ARG A 26 11.93 -11.40 3.58
C ARG A 26 10.78 -10.75 2.81
N TYR A 27 10.20 -9.67 3.35
CA TYR A 27 9.10 -8.97 2.70
C TYR A 27 9.54 -8.25 1.43
N LYS A 28 8.70 -8.37 0.39
CA LYS A 28 8.86 -7.64 -0.87
C LYS A 28 7.62 -6.80 -1.15
N ILE A 29 7.83 -5.59 -1.65
CA ILE A 29 6.76 -4.64 -1.96
C ILE A 29 6.28 -4.87 -3.39
N TYR A 30 4.96 -5.04 -3.53
CA TYR A 30 4.21 -5.14 -4.78
C TYR A 30 3.20 -3.98 -4.86
N SER A 31 2.67 -3.72 -6.05
CA SER A 31 1.76 -2.59 -6.26
C SER A 31 0.89 -2.85 -7.49
N PHE A 32 -0.40 -2.58 -7.38
CA PHE A 32 -1.32 -2.61 -8.53
C PHE A 32 -0.88 -1.60 -9.60
N GLY A 33 -0.46 -0.40 -9.18
CA GLY A 33 0.00 0.65 -10.07
C GLY A 33 1.35 0.40 -10.75
N LYS A 34 2.13 -0.60 -10.30
CA LYS A 34 3.43 -0.90 -10.92
C LYS A 34 3.28 -1.36 -12.36
N LYS A 35 2.32 -2.26 -12.63
CA LYS A 35 2.10 -2.76 -14.00
C LYS A 35 1.51 -1.70 -14.91
N VAL A 36 0.65 -0.82 -14.39
CA VAL A 36 0.16 0.35 -15.14
C VAL A 36 1.32 1.22 -15.62
N LYS A 37 2.30 1.48 -14.75
CA LYS A 37 3.51 2.25 -15.12
C LYS A 37 4.36 1.53 -16.16
N HIS A 38 4.52 0.21 -16.04
CA HIS A 38 5.24 -0.57 -17.05
C HIS A 38 4.55 -0.46 -18.41
N VAL A 39 3.22 -0.61 -18.48
CA VAL A 39 2.47 -0.45 -19.74
C VAL A 39 2.64 0.97 -20.30
N ALA A 40 2.61 1.99 -19.45
CA ALA A 40 2.83 3.38 -19.88
C ALA A 40 4.25 3.59 -20.46
N SER A 41 5.27 3.04 -19.82
CA SER A 41 6.64 3.13 -20.32
C SER A 41 6.85 2.28 -21.57
N ASP A 42 6.33 1.05 -21.60
CA ASP A 42 6.58 0.11 -22.70
C ASP A 42 5.84 0.47 -23.99
N LEU A 43 4.62 1.04 -23.89
CA LEU A 43 3.77 1.31 -25.06
C LEU A 43 3.66 2.79 -25.43
N PHE A 44 3.97 3.70 -24.51
CA PHE A 44 3.78 5.14 -24.68
C PHE A 44 5.05 5.95 -24.38
N ASP A 45 6.19 5.29 -24.23
CA ASP A 45 7.50 5.91 -23.95
C ASP A 45 7.47 6.86 -22.73
N MET A 46 6.60 6.59 -21.74
CA MET A 46 6.53 7.41 -20.53
C MET A 46 7.83 7.32 -19.75
N ASP A 47 8.45 8.46 -19.48
CA ASP A 47 9.62 8.54 -18.61
C ASP A 47 9.24 8.13 -17.15
N PRO A 48 9.88 7.10 -16.58
CA PRO A 48 9.62 6.69 -15.19
C PRO A 48 9.86 7.80 -14.15
N LEU A 49 10.73 8.77 -14.47
CA LEU A 49 11.05 9.91 -13.60
C LEU A 49 10.00 11.02 -13.69
N HIS A 50 9.35 11.18 -14.84
CA HIS A 50 8.36 12.22 -15.12
C HIS A 50 6.99 11.58 -15.40
N LYS A 51 6.29 11.20 -14.34
CA LYS A 51 5.02 10.48 -14.42
C LYS A 51 3.91 11.32 -15.04
N ASP A 52 3.44 10.92 -16.20
CA ASP A 52 2.20 11.44 -16.78
C ASP A 52 1.00 10.79 -16.07
N ARG A 53 0.38 11.56 -15.16
CA ARG A 53 -0.77 11.10 -14.38
C ARG A 53 -2.02 10.87 -15.22
N THR A 54 -2.22 11.68 -16.24
CA THR A 54 -3.36 11.56 -17.16
C THR A 54 -3.27 10.25 -17.93
N LEU A 55 -2.10 9.96 -18.48
CA LEU A 55 -1.82 8.70 -19.17
C LEU A 55 -2.02 7.50 -18.23
N LEU A 56 -1.42 7.53 -17.04
CA LEU A 56 -1.55 6.44 -16.05
C LEU A 56 -3.00 6.20 -15.63
N THR A 57 -3.77 7.25 -15.40
CA THR A 57 -5.20 7.15 -15.07
C THR A 57 -5.99 6.58 -16.24
N SER A 58 -5.70 7.02 -17.46
CA SER A 58 -6.36 6.54 -18.68
C SER A 58 -6.10 5.06 -18.92
N ILE A 59 -4.85 4.61 -18.83
CA ILE A 59 -4.49 3.18 -18.94
C ILE A 59 -5.20 2.38 -17.85
N GLY A 60 -5.09 2.83 -16.59
CA GLY A 60 -5.68 2.14 -15.46
C GLY A 60 -7.19 1.96 -15.62
N THR A 61 -7.91 2.99 -16.08
CA THR A 61 -9.36 2.96 -16.29
C THR A 61 -9.74 2.12 -17.51
N LYS A 62 -9.14 2.39 -18.67
CA LYS A 62 -9.46 1.67 -19.90
C LYS A 62 -9.25 0.16 -19.81
N MET A 63 -8.21 -0.26 -19.12
CA MET A 63 -7.98 -1.68 -18.92
C MET A 63 -9.03 -2.29 -17.97
N ARG A 64 -9.53 -1.55 -16.97
CA ARG A 64 -10.65 -1.99 -16.13
C ARG A 64 -11.98 -2.00 -16.87
N ASP A 65 -12.17 -1.17 -17.92
CA ASP A 65 -13.35 -1.23 -18.78
C ASP A 65 -13.40 -2.55 -19.57
N ILE A 66 -12.24 -3.14 -19.88
CA ILE A 66 -12.12 -4.46 -20.55
C ILE A 66 -12.31 -5.59 -19.53
N ASP A 67 -11.58 -5.55 -18.43
CA ASP A 67 -11.65 -6.50 -17.31
C ASP A 67 -11.48 -5.73 -15.99
N PRO A 68 -12.54 -5.60 -15.18
CA PRO A 68 -12.49 -4.89 -13.90
C PRO A 68 -11.40 -5.42 -12.95
N ASP A 69 -11.04 -6.68 -13.06
CA ASP A 69 -10.09 -7.37 -12.20
C ASP A 69 -8.69 -7.53 -12.84
N VAL A 70 -8.42 -6.91 -13.99
CA VAL A 70 -7.15 -7.06 -14.72
C VAL A 70 -5.91 -6.83 -13.84
N TRP A 71 -5.92 -5.78 -13.04
CA TRP A 71 -4.78 -5.45 -12.15
C TRP A 71 -4.73 -6.36 -10.93
N VAL A 72 -5.89 -6.74 -10.41
CA VAL A 72 -6.05 -7.70 -9.31
C VAL A 72 -5.47 -9.05 -9.72
N ASN A 73 -5.95 -9.59 -10.85
CA ASN A 73 -5.51 -10.87 -11.38
C ASN A 73 -3.99 -10.89 -11.63
N TYR A 74 -3.45 -9.79 -12.16
CA TYR A 74 -2.00 -9.65 -12.35
C TYR A 74 -1.24 -9.77 -11.02
N VAL A 75 -1.62 -9.00 -9.99
CA VAL A 75 -0.92 -8.97 -8.70
C VAL A 75 -1.08 -10.30 -7.95
N ILE A 76 -2.27 -10.89 -7.95
CA ILE A 76 -2.49 -12.21 -7.33
C ILE A 76 -1.58 -13.27 -7.97
N LYS A 77 -1.51 -13.29 -9.31
CA LYS A 77 -0.61 -14.18 -10.04
C LYS A 77 0.87 -13.94 -9.72
N GLU A 78 1.29 -12.67 -9.63
CA GLU A 78 2.69 -12.30 -9.32
C GLU A 78 3.08 -12.73 -7.90
N THR A 79 2.11 -12.79 -6.98
CA THR A 79 2.34 -13.06 -5.56
C THR A 79 1.92 -14.45 -5.09
N GLN A 80 1.35 -15.31 -5.96
CA GLN A 80 0.79 -16.61 -5.56
C GLN A 80 1.81 -17.49 -4.84
N ASP A 81 3.03 -17.60 -5.37
CA ASP A 81 4.10 -18.44 -4.83
C ASP A 81 5.00 -17.72 -3.82
N GLN A 82 4.64 -16.50 -3.43
CA GLN A 82 5.38 -15.71 -2.47
C GLN A 82 4.74 -15.79 -1.09
N THR A 83 5.57 -15.89 -0.05
CA THR A 83 5.11 -16.01 1.33
C THR A 83 5.08 -14.68 2.09
N HIS A 84 5.95 -13.74 1.73
CA HIS A 84 6.13 -12.44 2.41
C HIS A 84 5.98 -11.30 1.40
N CYS A 85 4.75 -10.81 1.28
CA CYS A 85 4.39 -9.75 0.34
C CYS A 85 3.76 -8.57 1.05
N ILE A 86 4.03 -7.37 0.54
CA ILE A 86 3.35 -6.14 0.93
C ILE A 86 2.77 -5.52 -0.34
N ILE A 87 1.48 -5.12 -0.30
CA ILE A 87 0.87 -4.22 -1.28
C ILE A 87 0.67 -2.88 -0.59
N ASP A 88 1.23 -1.79 -1.13
CA ASP A 88 1.21 -0.46 -0.52
C ASP A 88 0.23 0.52 -1.19
N ASP A 89 -0.58 0.06 -2.12
CA ASP A 89 -1.50 0.90 -2.89
C ASP A 89 -2.93 0.35 -3.03
N LEU A 90 -3.40 -0.40 -2.04
CA LEU A 90 -4.78 -0.90 -1.98
C LEU A 90 -5.79 0.26 -1.95
N ARG A 91 -6.74 0.30 -2.93
CA ARG A 91 -7.66 1.42 -3.14
C ARG A 91 -9.11 1.04 -3.43
N TYR A 92 -9.36 -0.06 -4.14
CA TYR A 92 -10.69 -0.45 -4.63
C TYR A 92 -11.25 -1.65 -3.90
N GLN A 93 -12.59 -1.75 -3.86
CA GLN A 93 -13.28 -2.84 -3.16
C GLN A 93 -12.93 -4.21 -3.74
N ASN A 94 -12.90 -4.35 -5.07
CA ASN A 94 -12.54 -5.61 -5.72
C ASN A 94 -11.10 -6.03 -5.42
N GLU A 95 -10.16 -5.07 -5.31
CA GLU A 95 -8.79 -5.33 -4.85
C GLU A 95 -8.79 -5.89 -3.42
N TYR A 96 -9.55 -5.25 -2.52
CA TYR A 96 -9.70 -5.69 -1.14
C TYR A 96 -10.28 -7.09 -1.04
N ASP A 97 -11.41 -7.35 -1.72
CA ASP A 97 -12.11 -8.64 -1.67
C ASP A 97 -11.23 -9.77 -2.19
N ALA A 98 -10.52 -9.56 -3.29
CA ALA A 98 -9.59 -10.53 -3.83
C ALA A 98 -8.42 -10.80 -2.88
N LEU A 99 -7.86 -9.77 -2.25
CA LEU A 99 -6.76 -9.94 -1.29
C LEU A 99 -7.21 -10.73 -0.06
N ILE A 100 -8.37 -10.40 0.52
CA ILE A 100 -8.90 -11.14 1.67
C ILE A 100 -9.15 -12.61 1.32
N THR A 101 -9.75 -12.87 0.16
CA THR A 101 -10.00 -14.24 -0.34
C THR A 101 -8.69 -15.04 -0.51
N ASN A 102 -7.58 -14.35 -0.82
CA ASN A 102 -6.24 -14.96 -0.97
C ASN A 102 -5.40 -14.89 0.31
N GLY A 103 -6.02 -14.70 1.48
CA GLY A 103 -5.37 -14.81 2.80
C GLY A 103 -4.47 -13.64 3.19
N TRP A 104 -4.71 -12.45 2.62
CA TRP A 104 -3.99 -11.24 2.99
C TRP A 104 -4.58 -10.59 4.24
N SER A 105 -3.74 -10.00 5.06
CA SER A 105 -4.14 -9.13 6.17
C SER A 105 -4.03 -7.67 5.77
N VAL A 106 -4.98 -6.83 6.22
CA VAL A 106 -5.04 -5.42 5.83
C VAL A 106 -4.64 -4.51 6.97
N ILE A 107 -3.79 -3.53 6.67
CA ILE A 107 -3.40 -2.43 7.55
C ILE A 107 -4.00 -1.15 6.97
N GLN A 108 -4.76 -0.43 7.80
CA GLN A 108 -5.37 0.84 7.41
C GLN A 108 -4.63 2.01 8.05
N LEU A 109 -4.27 3.00 7.24
CA LEU A 109 -3.74 4.27 7.70
C LEU A 109 -4.80 5.35 7.60
N LEU A 110 -5.11 5.96 8.73
CA LEU A 110 -6.01 7.11 8.83
C LEU A 110 -5.19 8.38 8.97
N ILE A 111 -5.56 9.39 8.19
CA ILE A 111 -4.94 10.72 8.21
C ILE A 111 -6.02 11.79 8.29
N ARG A 112 -5.84 12.77 9.16
CA ARG A 112 -6.73 13.92 9.26
C ARG A 112 -6.57 14.82 8.03
N PRO A 113 -7.65 15.47 7.57
CA PRO A 113 -7.62 16.31 6.37
C PRO A 113 -6.56 17.41 6.41
N GLU A 114 -6.40 18.07 7.54
CA GLU A 114 -5.41 19.13 7.75
C GLU A 114 -3.97 18.64 7.69
N VAL A 115 -3.69 17.44 8.22
CA VAL A 115 -2.37 16.82 8.15
C VAL A 115 -2.08 16.34 6.73
N GLN A 116 -3.10 15.80 6.03
CA GLN A 116 -2.96 15.42 4.63
C GLN A 116 -2.61 16.63 3.76
N GLU A 117 -3.34 17.74 3.92
CA GLU A 117 -3.10 18.96 3.17
C GLU A 117 -1.70 19.53 3.45
N TYR A 118 -1.29 19.59 4.70
CA TYR A 118 0.08 20.01 5.06
C TYR A 118 1.14 19.15 4.36
N ARG A 119 1.00 17.82 4.40
CA ARG A 119 1.94 16.91 3.74
C ARG A 119 1.91 17.02 2.22
N LEU A 120 0.73 17.26 1.62
CA LEU A 120 0.61 17.50 0.18
C LEU A 120 1.38 18.76 -0.24
N ARG A 121 1.24 19.87 0.50
CA ARG A 121 2.02 21.10 0.25
C ARG A 121 3.52 20.87 0.37
N LEU A 122 3.94 20.10 1.37
CA LEU A 122 5.36 19.82 1.63
C LEU A 122 6.01 18.92 0.55
N PHE A 123 5.32 17.86 0.15
CA PHE A 123 5.91 16.85 -0.75
C PHE A 123 5.60 17.06 -2.23
N TYR A 124 4.58 17.86 -2.54
CA TYR A 124 4.11 18.10 -3.91
C TYR A 124 3.77 19.57 -4.16
N PRO A 125 4.71 20.51 -3.89
CA PRO A 125 4.42 21.95 -3.99
C PRO A 125 3.92 22.34 -5.39
N ASP A 126 4.54 21.81 -6.46
CA ASP A 126 4.21 22.17 -7.84
C ASP A 126 2.89 21.57 -8.35
N THR A 127 2.41 20.50 -7.73
CA THR A 127 1.17 19.80 -8.12
C THR A 127 0.14 19.76 -7.00
N PHE A 128 0.30 20.59 -5.98
CA PHE A 128 -0.55 20.61 -4.79
C PHE A 128 -2.04 20.79 -5.13
N GLU A 129 -2.37 21.77 -5.97
CA GLU A 129 -3.76 22.07 -6.34
C GLU A 129 -4.43 20.88 -7.08
N ASP A 130 -3.68 20.18 -7.92
CA ASP A 130 -4.18 18.97 -8.61
C ASP A 130 -4.46 17.86 -7.62
N HIS A 131 -3.59 17.67 -6.62
CA HIS A 131 -3.81 16.70 -5.56
C HIS A 131 -5.00 17.05 -4.68
N LEU A 132 -5.17 18.31 -4.36
CA LEU A 132 -6.29 18.80 -3.54
C LEU A 132 -7.64 18.56 -4.26
N ARG A 133 -7.72 18.85 -5.56
CA ARG A 133 -8.91 18.58 -6.38
C ARG A 133 -9.27 17.08 -6.43
N ASN A 134 -8.27 16.22 -6.46
CA ASN A 134 -8.45 14.77 -6.58
C ASN A 134 -8.57 14.05 -5.24
N ARG A 135 -8.51 14.75 -4.10
CA ARG A 135 -8.54 14.10 -2.77
C ARG A 135 -9.85 13.38 -2.43
N ASP A 136 -10.94 13.77 -3.10
CA ASP A 136 -12.27 13.18 -2.94
C ASP A 136 -12.59 12.16 -4.05
N HIS A 137 -11.63 11.88 -4.95
CA HIS A 137 -11.76 10.84 -5.95
C HIS A 137 -11.99 9.47 -5.29
N GLU A 138 -12.70 8.58 -5.95
CA GLU A 138 -13.08 7.27 -5.40
C GLU A 138 -11.88 6.47 -4.90
N SER A 139 -10.77 6.50 -5.63
CA SER A 139 -9.51 5.85 -5.23
C SER A 139 -8.89 6.40 -3.92
N GLU A 140 -9.35 7.56 -3.45
CA GLU A 140 -8.88 8.18 -2.21
C GLU A 140 -9.85 8.02 -1.04
N LYS A 141 -11.06 7.53 -1.29
CA LYS A 141 -12.07 7.36 -0.23
C LYS A 141 -11.70 6.27 0.77
N SER A 142 -10.95 5.25 0.35
CA SER A 142 -10.52 4.10 1.19
C SER A 142 -11.66 3.54 2.06
N LYS A 143 -12.89 3.56 1.52
CA LYS A 143 -14.09 3.04 2.18
C LYS A 143 -14.33 1.65 1.65
N PHE A 144 -14.05 0.65 2.47
CA PHE A 144 -14.30 -0.75 2.14
C PHE A 144 -15.46 -1.29 2.95
N ASN A 145 -16.21 -2.22 2.36
CA ASN A 145 -17.12 -3.09 3.10
C ASN A 145 -16.26 -4.12 3.84
N TRP A 146 -15.86 -3.77 5.06
CA TRP A 146 -14.95 -4.58 5.86
C TRP A 146 -15.55 -5.94 6.19
N GLN A 147 -14.91 -7.00 5.76
CA GLN A 147 -15.29 -8.36 6.16
C GLN A 147 -14.77 -8.61 7.59
N THR A 148 -15.67 -9.01 8.48
CA THR A 148 -15.38 -9.11 9.92
C THR A 148 -14.68 -10.42 10.32
N ASN A 149 -14.46 -11.38 9.41
CA ASN A 149 -14.37 -12.79 9.81
C ASN A 149 -13.00 -13.46 9.72
N HIS A 150 -11.92 -12.82 9.23
CA HIS A 150 -10.72 -13.63 8.98
C HIS A 150 -9.39 -13.12 9.54
N PHE A 151 -9.17 -11.81 9.61
CA PHE A 151 -7.94 -11.28 10.20
C PHE A 151 -8.18 -9.96 10.93
N PRO A 152 -7.57 -9.77 12.11
CA PRO A 152 -7.67 -8.47 12.81
C PRO A 152 -7.01 -7.39 11.95
N ARG A 153 -7.81 -6.41 11.53
CA ARG A 153 -7.33 -5.23 10.84
C ARG A 153 -6.53 -4.36 11.81
N LEU A 154 -5.28 -4.07 11.44
CA LEU A 154 -4.53 -3.02 12.12
C LEU A 154 -4.96 -1.65 11.61
N VAL A 155 -5.13 -0.71 12.53
CA VAL A 155 -5.45 0.68 12.20
C VAL A 155 -4.44 1.59 12.87
N PHE A 156 -3.77 2.42 12.09
CA PHE A 156 -2.87 3.46 12.59
C PHE A 156 -3.40 4.83 12.22
N HIS A 157 -3.17 5.79 13.11
CA HIS A 157 -3.53 7.19 12.93
C HIS A 157 -2.27 8.03 12.69
N ASP A 158 -2.43 9.17 12.03
CA ASP A 158 -1.36 10.12 11.78
C ASP A 158 -0.75 10.73 13.06
N SER A 159 -1.42 10.56 14.20
CA SER A 159 -0.93 10.94 15.54
C SER A 159 -0.11 9.88 16.24
N ASN A 160 -0.06 8.63 15.73
CA ASN A 160 0.77 7.59 16.33
C ASN A 160 2.25 7.90 16.10
N SER A 161 3.09 7.73 17.13
CA SER A 161 4.53 7.85 16.98
C SER A 161 5.09 6.69 16.12
N ILE A 162 6.24 6.93 15.51
CA ILE A 162 6.93 5.90 14.70
C ILE A 162 7.30 4.71 15.56
N ASP A 163 7.77 4.93 16.79
CA ASP A 163 8.14 3.86 17.72
C ASP A 163 6.94 2.99 18.07
N TYR A 164 5.80 3.61 18.41
CA TYR A 164 4.56 2.88 18.66
C TYR A 164 4.15 2.01 17.46
N VAL A 165 4.16 2.58 16.26
CA VAL A 165 3.82 1.85 15.02
C VAL A 165 4.77 0.67 14.82
N ASN A 166 6.07 0.87 15.03
CA ASN A 166 7.09 -0.16 14.90
C ASN A 166 6.88 -1.32 15.88
N ASP A 167 6.61 -1.02 17.15
CA ASP A 167 6.38 -2.02 18.20
C ASP A 167 5.12 -2.85 17.92
N VAL A 168 4.03 -2.19 17.51
CA VAL A 168 2.78 -2.86 17.13
C VAL A 168 2.99 -3.76 15.91
N LEU A 169 3.71 -3.29 14.88
CA LEU A 169 4.01 -4.08 13.70
C LEU A 169 4.87 -5.33 14.03
N ARG A 170 5.92 -5.16 14.83
CA ARG A 170 6.76 -6.28 15.27
C ARG A 170 5.93 -7.33 16.01
N SER A 171 5.13 -6.89 16.96
CA SER A 171 4.26 -7.78 17.75
C SER A 171 3.24 -8.48 16.86
N TYR A 172 2.66 -7.76 15.89
CA TYR A 172 1.69 -8.33 14.95
C TYR A 172 2.33 -9.38 14.03
N ILE A 173 3.49 -9.08 13.45
CA ILE A 173 4.23 -10.03 12.57
C ILE A 173 4.63 -11.25 13.39
N GLN A 174 5.20 -11.06 14.57
CA GLN A 174 5.61 -12.16 15.45
C GLN A 174 4.46 -13.09 15.83
N LYS A 175 3.27 -12.54 16.06
CA LYS A 175 2.08 -13.31 16.42
C LYS A 175 1.50 -14.09 15.25
N ASN A 176 1.54 -13.52 14.04
CA ASN A 176 0.81 -14.05 12.88
C ASN A 176 1.71 -14.70 11.82
N ASP A 177 3.04 -14.62 11.96
CA ASP A 177 4.00 -15.31 11.13
C ASP A 177 4.85 -16.26 11.99
N PRO A 178 4.51 -17.58 12.03
CA PRO A 178 5.28 -18.54 12.80
C PRO A 178 6.75 -18.68 12.38
N SER A 179 7.09 -18.25 11.16
CA SER A 179 8.46 -18.28 10.64
C SER A 179 9.29 -17.05 11.01
N PHE A 180 8.70 -16.07 11.72
CA PHE A 180 9.41 -14.87 12.18
C PHE A 180 10.32 -15.20 13.37
N VAL A 181 11.62 -15.16 13.13
CA VAL A 181 12.65 -15.32 14.18
C VAL A 181 13.12 -13.93 14.60
N LYS A 182 13.02 -13.62 15.89
CA LYS A 182 13.65 -12.40 16.43
C LYS A 182 15.14 -12.42 16.13
N LYS A 183 15.66 -11.46 15.36
CA LYS A 183 17.08 -11.15 15.38
C LYS A 183 17.43 -10.76 16.82
N GLN A 184 18.17 -11.60 17.52
CA GLN A 184 18.81 -11.19 18.78
C GLN A 184 19.74 -10.04 18.41
N VAL A 185 19.49 -8.89 19.02
CA VAL A 185 20.48 -7.80 19.06
C VAL A 185 21.60 -8.34 19.91
N THR A 186 22.66 -8.84 19.29
CA THR A 186 23.92 -9.05 19.98
C THR A 186 24.45 -7.66 20.29
N THR A 187 24.22 -7.20 21.51
CA THR A 187 25.02 -6.17 22.14
C THR A 187 26.39 -6.78 22.32
N ASP A 188 27.29 -6.55 21.38
CA ASP A 188 28.71 -6.69 21.63
C ASP A 188 29.12 -5.56 22.58
N GLU A 189 29.06 -5.87 23.86
CA GLU A 189 29.85 -5.16 24.86
C GLU A 189 31.31 -5.61 24.67
N SER A 190 32.14 -4.71 24.18
CA SER A 190 33.60 -4.76 24.29
C SER A 190 34.15 -3.36 24.38
#